data_ab99be8443df336f7e0f790cb542e54d
#
_entry.id   ab99be8443df336f7e0f790cb542e54d
#
_cell.length_a   1.000
_cell.length_b   1.000
_cell.length_c   1.000
_cell.angle_alpha   90.00
_cell.angle_beta   90.00
_cell.angle_gamma   90.00
#
_symmetry.space_group_name_H-M   'P 1'
#
loop_
_entity.id
_entity.type
_entity.pdbx_description
1 polymer ?
#
loop_
_entity_poly.entity_id
_entity_poly.type
_entity_poly.pdbx_seq_one_letter_code
_entity_poly.pdbx_strand_id
1 'polypeptide(L)'
;WFRSDAYYSSSAWRATWKGEGGGVLINQCLHQLDTFSWMFGMPSKVRGFAQIGQFHNIEVEDNITAYMEFANGATGVFVSSTGEIPGTNRLEIVGHRGRLVLEHDKLTFIRNEVAADEWNKTSKTGFEQPDQWTIDIPFGDADMPHAIYIQNFVNAILDGEPLKVPGAE
;
A
#
# COMPACT_ATOMS: atom_id res chain seq x y z
N TRP A 1 3.27 -0.43 -11.36
CA TRP A 1 2.22 -0.79 -12.33
C TRP A 1 2.68 -0.53 -13.75
N PHE A 2 2.09 -1.21 -14.70
CA PHE A 2 2.21 -0.86 -16.11
C PHE A 2 0.84 -0.63 -16.73
N ARG A 3 0.72 0.46 -17.47
CA ARG A 3 -0.40 0.74 -18.37
C ARG A 3 0.17 1.22 -19.69
N SER A 4 -0.38 0.75 -20.77
CA SER A 4 0.00 1.21 -22.13
C SER A 4 -0.82 2.42 -22.55
N ASP A 5 -0.38 3.12 -23.58
CA ASP A 5 -1.19 4.19 -24.19
C ASP A 5 -2.54 3.68 -24.70
N ALA A 6 -2.61 2.41 -25.13
CA ALA A 6 -3.86 1.77 -25.53
C ALA A 6 -4.86 1.65 -24.36
N TYR A 7 -4.39 1.46 -23.11
CA TYR A 7 -5.26 1.48 -21.95
C TYR A 7 -5.89 2.87 -21.75
N TYR A 8 -5.10 3.91 -21.83
CA TYR A 8 -5.60 5.28 -21.65
C TYR A 8 -6.51 5.75 -22.80
N SER A 9 -6.24 5.33 -24.04
CA SER A 9 -7.08 5.65 -25.19
C SER A 9 -8.37 4.78 -25.31
N SER A 10 -8.52 3.77 -24.45
CA SER A 10 -9.68 2.85 -24.50
C SER A 10 -11.03 3.51 -24.17
N SER A 11 -11.00 4.68 -23.54
CA SER A 11 -12.20 5.43 -23.15
C SER A 11 -11.92 6.91 -22.99
N ALA A 12 -12.81 7.76 -23.43
CA ALA A 12 -12.65 9.21 -23.41
C ALA A 12 -12.61 9.85 -22.01
N TRP A 13 -13.03 9.13 -20.97
CA TRP A 13 -13.02 9.62 -19.59
C TRP A 13 -11.70 9.33 -18.88
N ARG A 14 -10.94 8.32 -19.36
CA ARG A 14 -9.68 7.92 -18.73
C ARG A 14 -8.63 9.01 -18.81
N ALA A 15 -7.80 9.08 -17.78
CA ALA A 15 -6.66 9.97 -17.69
C ALA A 15 -6.99 11.46 -17.91
N THR A 16 -8.22 11.86 -17.58
CA THR A 16 -8.68 13.25 -17.64
C THR A 16 -9.18 13.72 -16.28
N TRP A 17 -8.91 14.96 -15.92
CA TRP A 17 -9.44 15.55 -14.68
C TRP A 17 -10.96 15.55 -14.65
N LYS A 18 -11.60 15.79 -15.77
CA LYS A 18 -13.07 15.84 -15.87
C LYS A 18 -13.71 14.48 -15.74
N GLY A 19 -13.09 13.45 -16.29
CA GLY A 19 -13.69 12.11 -16.38
C GLY A 19 -13.31 11.20 -15.21
N GLU A 20 -12.03 11.15 -14.87
CA GLU A 20 -11.47 10.24 -13.86
C GLU A 20 -11.21 10.95 -12.51
N GLY A 21 -10.93 12.25 -12.54
CA GLY A 21 -10.70 13.07 -11.37
C GLY A 21 -9.27 13.00 -10.80
N GLY A 22 -8.40 12.21 -11.41
CA GLY A 22 -7.01 12.01 -11.04
C GLY A 22 -6.41 10.86 -11.83
N GLY A 23 -5.18 10.48 -11.51
CA GLY A 23 -4.42 9.45 -12.23
C GLY A 23 -4.12 8.21 -11.38
N VAL A 24 -2.82 7.90 -11.26
CA VAL A 24 -2.36 6.67 -10.60
C VAL A 24 -2.84 6.53 -9.15
N LEU A 25 -2.98 7.64 -8.42
CA LEU A 25 -3.43 7.61 -7.02
C LEU A 25 -4.87 7.16 -6.87
N ILE A 26 -5.77 7.68 -7.69
CA ILE A 26 -7.21 7.43 -7.55
C ILE A 26 -7.66 6.17 -8.30
N ASN A 27 -6.93 5.72 -9.29
CA ASN A 27 -7.32 4.58 -10.12
C ASN A 27 -6.51 3.32 -9.80
N GLN A 28 -5.19 3.33 -10.01
CA GLN A 28 -4.40 2.11 -9.95
C GLN A 28 -3.97 1.73 -8.54
N CYS A 29 -3.70 2.69 -7.66
CA CYS A 29 -3.15 2.41 -6.34
C CYS A 29 -4.04 2.84 -5.16
N LEU A 30 -5.33 3.12 -5.41
CA LEU A 30 -6.29 3.45 -4.36
C LEU A 30 -6.34 2.37 -3.26
N HIS A 31 -6.38 1.10 -3.64
CA HIS A 31 -6.42 -0.01 -2.68
C HIS A 31 -5.15 -0.11 -1.83
N GLN A 32 -3.97 0.20 -2.40
CA GLN A 32 -2.72 0.22 -1.64
C GLN A 32 -2.68 1.39 -0.65
N LEU A 33 -3.20 2.55 -1.04
CA LEU A 33 -3.33 3.70 -0.15
C LEU A 33 -4.31 3.42 0.99
N ASP A 34 -5.46 2.84 0.68
CA ASP A 34 -6.46 2.43 1.66
C ASP A 34 -5.88 1.42 2.67
N THR A 35 -5.24 0.36 2.18
CA THR A 35 -4.56 -0.64 3.02
C THR A 35 -3.48 0.01 3.89
N PHE A 36 -2.70 0.94 3.32
CA PHE A 36 -1.68 1.67 4.06
C PHE A 36 -2.30 2.52 5.18
N SER A 37 -3.37 3.25 4.88
CA SER A 37 -4.09 4.08 5.85
C SER A 37 -4.77 3.25 6.93
N TRP A 38 -5.31 2.08 6.58
CA TRP A 38 -5.88 1.14 7.52
C TRP A 38 -4.86 0.58 8.51
N MET A 39 -3.64 0.27 8.05
CA MET A 39 -2.58 -0.27 8.93
C MET A 39 -1.92 0.78 9.81
N PHE A 40 -1.69 1.98 9.30
CA PHE A 40 -0.87 3.00 9.96
C PHE A 40 -1.65 4.21 10.45
N GLY A 41 -2.92 4.33 10.09
CA GLY A 41 -3.73 5.52 10.29
C GLY A 41 -3.36 6.65 9.31
N MET A 42 -3.98 7.80 9.50
CA MET A 42 -3.72 8.97 8.67
C MET A 42 -2.39 9.64 9.05
N PRO A 43 -1.54 9.99 8.08
CA PRO A 43 -0.32 10.71 8.36
C PRO A 43 -0.62 12.13 8.86
N SER A 44 0.20 12.63 9.79
CA SER A 44 0.12 14.00 10.28
C SER A 44 0.70 15.01 9.29
N LYS A 45 1.63 14.59 8.44
CA LYS A 45 2.22 15.37 7.36
C LYS A 45 2.51 14.52 6.15
N VAL A 46 2.31 15.09 4.97
CA VAL A 46 2.66 14.49 3.68
C VAL A 46 3.45 15.51 2.87
N ARG A 47 4.51 15.02 2.23
CA ARG A 47 5.25 15.73 1.19
C ARG A 47 5.29 14.85 -0.04
N GLY A 48 4.68 15.30 -1.13
CA GLY A 48 4.55 14.52 -2.36
C GLY A 48 5.10 15.25 -3.57
N PHE A 49 5.55 14.46 -4.53
CA PHE A 49 5.97 14.89 -5.86
C PHE A 49 5.15 14.08 -6.85
N ALA A 50 4.26 14.77 -7.57
CA ALA A 50 3.46 14.18 -8.63
C ALA A 50 4.01 14.64 -9.98
N GLN A 51 4.15 13.72 -10.91
CA GLN A 51 4.52 14.00 -12.28
C GLN A 51 3.34 13.68 -13.19
N ILE A 52 2.93 14.67 -13.95
CA ILE A 52 1.79 14.60 -14.85
C ILE A 52 2.30 14.25 -16.23
N GLY A 53 1.77 13.19 -16.82
CA GLY A 53 2.13 12.80 -18.18
C GLY A 53 3.62 12.52 -18.37
N GLN A 54 4.28 11.93 -17.38
CA GLN A 54 5.71 11.62 -17.48
C GLN A 54 5.98 10.48 -18.46
N PHE A 55 5.16 9.45 -18.42
CA PHE A 55 5.29 8.25 -19.24
C PHE A 55 4.27 8.18 -20.37
N HIS A 56 3.16 8.91 -20.23
CA HIS A 56 2.03 8.86 -21.15
C HIS A 56 1.57 10.28 -21.50
N ASN A 57 0.97 10.46 -22.67
CA ASN A 57 0.35 11.74 -23.02
C ASN A 57 -1.04 11.87 -22.38
N ILE A 58 -1.07 12.22 -21.10
CA ILE A 58 -2.28 12.33 -20.28
C ILE A 58 -2.29 13.59 -19.43
N GLU A 59 -3.46 13.98 -18.91
CA GLU A 59 -3.65 15.22 -18.13
C GLU A 59 -3.40 15.03 -16.63
N VAL A 60 -3.33 13.80 -16.15
CA VAL A 60 -3.28 13.44 -14.73
C VAL A 60 -1.93 12.83 -14.38
N GLU A 61 -1.69 12.61 -13.08
CA GLU A 61 -0.43 12.04 -12.63
C GLU A 61 -0.30 10.56 -13.00
N ASP A 62 0.84 10.17 -13.53
CA ASP A 62 1.23 8.80 -13.84
C ASP A 62 2.45 8.32 -13.05
N ASN A 63 3.02 9.23 -12.24
CA ASN A 63 4.09 8.93 -11.30
C ASN A 63 3.95 9.78 -10.03
N ILE A 64 4.14 9.15 -8.86
CA ILE A 64 4.05 9.79 -7.56
C ILE A 64 5.11 9.23 -6.60
N THR A 65 5.72 10.13 -5.83
CA THR A 65 6.51 9.79 -4.65
C THR A 65 6.03 10.65 -3.49
N ALA A 66 5.63 10.02 -2.39
CA ALA A 66 5.17 10.72 -1.20
C ALA A 66 5.96 10.25 0.04
N TYR A 67 6.43 11.20 0.84
CA TYR A 67 6.96 10.98 2.18
C TYR A 67 5.90 11.35 3.20
N MET A 68 5.73 10.52 4.22
CA MET A 68 4.70 10.64 5.24
C MET A 68 5.29 10.61 6.64
N GLU A 69 4.79 11.46 7.53
CA GLU A 69 5.10 11.46 8.97
C GLU A 69 3.83 11.15 9.75
N PHE A 70 3.95 10.29 10.76
CA PHE A 70 2.84 9.88 11.63
C PHE A 70 3.02 10.44 13.04
N ALA A 71 1.92 10.61 13.77
CA ALA A 71 1.91 11.19 15.12
C ALA A 71 2.73 10.36 16.14
N ASN A 72 2.89 9.06 15.92
CA ASN A 72 3.70 8.16 16.75
C ASN A 72 5.20 8.19 16.43
N GLY A 73 5.65 9.06 15.52
CA GLY A 73 7.04 9.18 15.08
C GLY A 73 7.45 8.23 13.94
N ALA A 74 6.56 7.37 13.48
CA ALA A 74 6.82 6.56 12.29
C ALA A 74 6.89 7.43 11.04
N THR A 75 7.61 6.94 10.03
CA THR A 75 7.70 7.56 8.70
C THR A 75 7.39 6.52 7.64
N GLY A 76 6.88 6.96 6.50
CA GLY A 76 6.60 6.11 5.37
C GLY A 76 6.96 6.78 4.05
N VAL A 77 7.24 5.96 3.05
CA VAL A 77 7.40 6.39 1.66
C VAL A 77 6.44 5.58 0.80
N PHE A 78 5.66 6.30 0.01
CA PHE A 78 4.76 5.70 -0.97
C PHE A 78 5.23 6.10 -2.36
N VAL A 79 5.46 5.11 -3.21
CA VAL A 79 5.87 5.31 -4.61
C VAL A 79 4.92 4.54 -5.49
N SER A 80 4.41 5.17 -6.53
CA SER A 80 3.59 4.49 -7.54
C SER A 80 3.80 5.13 -8.90
N SER A 81 3.80 4.29 -9.93
CA SER A 81 3.96 4.66 -11.32
C SER A 81 3.15 3.73 -12.21
N THR A 82 2.72 4.21 -13.37
CA THR A 82 2.12 3.38 -14.42
C THR A 82 3.07 3.07 -15.58
N GLY A 83 4.31 3.56 -15.50
CA GLY A 83 5.36 3.36 -16.53
C GLY A 83 6.32 2.20 -16.27
N GLU A 84 6.12 1.37 -15.25
CA GLU A 84 7.08 0.31 -14.88
C GLU A 84 6.77 -1.03 -15.53
N ILE A 85 7.79 -1.63 -16.17
CA ILE A 85 7.79 -3.02 -16.67
C ILE A 85 9.09 -3.73 -16.21
N PRO A 86 9.01 -4.86 -15.47
CA PRO A 86 7.83 -5.34 -14.76
C PRO A 86 7.42 -4.37 -13.64
N GLY A 87 6.13 -4.32 -13.32
CA GLY A 87 5.64 -3.52 -12.20
C GLY A 87 6.08 -4.09 -10.86
N THR A 88 6.23 -3.23 -9.86
CA THR A 88 6.56 -3.60 -8.48
C THR A 88 5.32 -3.46 -7.61
N ASN A 89 4.97 -4.52 -6.86
CA ASN A 89 3.98 -4.45 -5.79
C ASN A 89 4.63 -4.97 -4.51
N ARG A 90 5.15 -4.04 -3.71
CA ARG A 90 5.92 -4.35 -2.51
C ARG A 90 5.49 -3.45 -1.37
N LEU A 91 5.21 -4.07 -0.22
CA LEU A 91 5.07 -3.38 1.05
C LEU A 91 6.15 -3.90 2.01
N GLU A 92 6.90 -2.97 2.57
CA GLU A 92 7.91 -3.28 3.58
C GLU A 92 7.65 -2.47 4.85
N ILE A 93 7.59 -3.15 5.99
CA ILE A 93 7.37 -2.55 7.29
C ILE A 93 8.56 -2.91 8.18
N VAL A 94 9.30 -1.91 8.64
CA VAL A 94 10.44 -2.08 9.53
C VAL A 94 10.07 -1.57 10.92
N GLY A 95 10.30 -2.39 11.94
CA GLY A 95 10.06 -2.06 13.34
C GLY A 95 11.13 -2.65 14.26
N HIS A 96 11.01 -2.40 15.55
CA HIS A 96 11.99 -2.87 16.55
C HIS A 96 12.14 -4.40 16.57
N ARG A 97 11.07 -5.13 16.30
CA ARG A 97 11.03 -6.60 16.33
C ARG A 97 11.43 -7.26 15.01
N GLY A 98 11.79 -6.48 13.99
CA GLY A 98 12.21 -6.99 12.70
C GLY A 98 11.53 -6.30 11.52
N ARG A 99 11.39 -7.02 10.43
CA ARG A 99 10.90 -6.51 9.15
C ARG A 99 9.89 -7.46 8.53
N LEU A 100 8.74 -6.92 8.13
CA LEU A 100 7.75 -7.61 7.29
C LEU A 100 7.92 -7.16 5.84
N VAL A 101 7.89 -8.11 4.92
CA VAL A 101 7.93 -7.84 3.48
C VAL A 101 6.80 -8.63 2.82
N LEU A 102 5.88 -7.92 2.18
CA LEU A 102 4.88 -8.48 1.28
C LEU A 102 5.30 -8.14 -0.15
N GLU A 103 5.57 -9.16 -0.95
CA GLU A 103 5.96 -9.02 -2.34
C GLU A 103 5.60 -10.30 -3.12
N HIS A 104 5.03 -10.15 -4.30
CA HIS A 104 4.64 -11.28 -5.16
C HIS A 104 3.80 -12.34 -4.42
N ASP A 105 2.79 -11.90 -3.68
CA ASP A 105 1.90 -12.76 -2.88
C ASP A 105 2.60 -13.62 -1.83
N LYS A 106 3.82 -13.22 -1.45
CA LYS A 106 4.60 -13.84 -0.39
C LYS A 106 4.78 -12.85 0.75
N LEU A 107 4.40 -13.27 1.97
CA LEU A 107 4.65 -12.53 3.20
C LEU A 107 5.82 -13.17 3.96
N THR A 108 6.88 -12.41 4.14
CA THR A 108 8.06 -12.85 4.89
C THR A 108 8.25 -11.97 6.12
N PHE A 109 8.40 -12.57 7.28
CA PHE A 109 8.78 -11.90 8.51
C PHE A 109 10.22 -12.27 8.88
N ILE A 110 11.11 -11.29 8.86
CA ILE A 110 12.46 -11.40 9.41
C ILE A 110 12.41 -10.86 10.83
N ARG A 111 12.36 -11.76 11.81
CA ARG A 111 12.17 -11.43 13.23
C ARG A 111 13.51 -11.39 13.94
N ASN A 112 13.76 -10.30 14.66
CA ASN A 112 14.88 -10.20 15.59
C ASN A 112 14.59 -10.95 16.90
N GLU A 113 15.54 -11.70 17.43
CA GLU A 113 15.43 -12.35 18.73
C GLU A 113 15.29 -11.30 19.84
N VAL A 114 16.16 -10.31 19.81
CA VAL A 114 16.12 -9.14 20.70
C VAL A 114 15.62 -7.93 19.92
N ALA A 115 14.77 -7.10 20.52
CA ALA A 115 14.29 -5.91 19.86
C ALA A 115 15.44 -4.93 19.55
N ALA A 116 15.39 -4.26 18.40
CA ALA A 116 16.48 -3.40 17.91
C ALA A 116 16.85 -2.26 18.89
N ASP A 117 15.85 -1.69 19.57
CA ASP A 117 16.05 -0.64 20.56
C ASP A 117 16.69 -1.15 21.87
N GLU A 118 16.45 -2.38 22.23
CA GLU A 118 17.10 -3.08 23.35
C GLU A 118 18.53 -3.49 22.97
N TRP A 119 18.70 -4.10 21.80
CA TRP A 119 20.01 -4.47 21.26
C TRP A 119 20.97 -3.27 21.15
N ASN A 120 20.45 -2.16 20.65
CA ASN A 120 21.23 -0.92 20.54
C ASN A 120 21.82 -0.42 21.87
N LYS A 121 21.15 -0.72 22.99
CA LYS A 121 21.61 -0.34 24.34
C LYS A 121 22.53 -1.39 24.98
N THR A 122 22.42 -2.64 24.60
CA THR A 122 23.10 -3.78 25.26
C THR A 122 24.24 -4.37 24.46
N SER A 123 24.30 -4.12 23.14
CA SER A 123 25.39 -4.58 22.29
C SER A 123 26.74 -3.99 22.72
N LYS A 124 27.75 -4.84 22.73
CA LYS A 124 29.14 -4.45 23.09
C LYS A 124 29.98 -4.11 21.85
N THR A 125 29.45 -4.33 20.67
CA THR A 125 30.12 -4.10 19.38
C THR A 125 29.30 -3.17 18.51
N GLY A 126 29.97 -2.48 17.58
CA GLY A 126 29.32 -1.51 16.70
C GLY A 126 28.66 -2.13 15.45
N PHE A 127 28.90 -3.41 15.18
CA PHE A 127 28.52 -4.02 13.88
C PHE A 127 27.74 -5.34 14.00
N GLU A 128 27.69 -5.94 15.19
CA GLU A 128 26.91 -7.14 15.41
C GLU A 128 25.41 -6.85 15.43
N GLN A 129 24.64 -7.80 14.94
CA GLN A 129 23.18 -7.80 14.94
C GLN A 129 22.69 -8.92 15.86
N PRO A 130 21.49 -8.80 16.43
CA PRO A 130 20.88 -9.91 17.15
C PRO A 130 20.58 -11.07 16.19
N ASP A 131 20.48 -12.27 16.73
CA ASP A 131 20.04 -13.42 15.96
C ASP A 131 18.67 -13.15 15.33
N GLN A 132 18.47 -13.68 14.13
CA GLN A 132 17.29 -13.44 13.32
C GLN A 132 16.69 -14.75 12.81
N TRP A 133 15.37 -14.79 12.75
CA TRP A 133 14.62 -15.87 12.10
C TRP A 133 13.87 -15.33 10.89
N THR A 134 14.00 -16.01 9.77
CA THR A 134 13.18 -15.76 8.59
C THR A 134 12.00 -16.72 8.61
N ILE A 135 10.81 -16.16 8.60
CA ILE A 135 9.54 -16.89 8.66
C ILE A 135 8.76 -16.52 7.41
N ASP A 136 8.50 -17.51 6.56
CA ASP A 136 7.53 -17.35 5.47
C ASP A 136 6.14 -17.64 6.01
N ILE A 137 5.25 -16.66 5.91
CA ILE A 137 3.88 -16.74 6.40
C ILE A 137 3.00 -17.12 5.22
N PRO A 138 2.44 -18.35 5.20
CA PRO A 138 1.51 -18.72 4.16
C PRO A 138 0.19 -17.97 4.38
N PHE A 139 -0.38 -17.44 3.31
CA PHE A 139 -1.75 -17.00 3.30
C PHE A 139 -2.50 -17.78 2.22
N GLY A 140 -3.73 -18.19 2.57
CA GLY A 140 -4.56 -18.97 1.66
C GLY A 140 -5.04 -18.15 0.48
N ASP A 141 -5.51 -18.84 -0.54
CA ASP A 141 -6.24 -18.21 -1.63
C ASP A 141 -7.42 -17.45 -1.05
N ALA A 142 -7.44 -16.14 -1.26
CA ALA A 142 -8.60 -15.35 -0.89
C ALA A 142 -9.73 -15.72 -1.85
N ASP A 143 -10.83 -16.24 -1.32
CA ASP A 143 -12.09 -16.25 -2.04
C ASP A 143 -12.37 -14.85 -2.58
N MET A 144 -13.06 -14.77 -3.71
CA MET A 144 -13.32 -13.52 -4.43
C MET A 144 -13.46 -12.32 -3.50
N PRO A 145 -12.51 -11.37 -3.51
CA PRO A 145 -12.42 -10.32 -2.46
C PRO A 145 -13.71 -9.51 -2.31
N HIS A 146 -14.46 -9.34 -3.39
CA HIS A 146 -15.73 -8.60 -3.38
C HIS A 146 -16.92 -9.41 -2.85
N ALA A 147 -16.87 -10.74 -2.85
CA ALA A 147 -17.98 -11.59 -2.42
C ALA A 147 -18.38 -11.35 -0.95
N ILE A 148 -17.39 -11.14 -0.09
CA ILE A 148 -17.61 -10.89 1.34
C ILE A 148 -18.39 -9.59 1.58
N TYR A 149 -18.09 -8.53 0.84
CA TYR A 149 -18.76 -7.24 0.97
C TYR A 149 -20.17 -7.28 0.37
N ILE A 150 -20.32 -7.92 -0.79
CA ILE A 150 -21.63 -8.12 -1.41
C ILE A 150 -22.54 -8.96 -0.51
N GLN A 151 -22.02 -10.05 0.06
CA GLN A 151 -22.79 -10.88 1.00
C GLN A 151 -23.19 -10.10 2.26
N ASN A 152 -22.28 -9.32 2.85
CA ASN A 152 -22.63 -8.47 3.99
C ASN A 152 -23.69 -7.41 3.65
N PHE A 153 -23.61 -6.82 2.46
CA PHE A 153 -24.65 -5.88 2.00
C PHE A 153 -26.01 -6.55 1.86
N VAL A 154 -26.05 -7.76 1.31
CA VAL A 154 -27.30 -8.57 1.22
C VAL A 154 -27.83 -8.92 2.61
N ASN A 155 -26.97 -9.37 3.52
CA ASN A 155 -27.36 -9.69 4.89
C ASN A 155 -27.85 -8.45 5.66
N ALA A 156 -27.23 -7.28 5.41
CA ALA A 156 -27.70 -6.03 6.01
C ALA A 156 -29.14 -5.69 5.61
N ILE A 157 -29.50 -5.96 4.35
CA ILE A 157 -30.86 -5.74 3.85
C ILE A 157 -31.85 -6.79 4.39
N LEU A 158 -31.46 -8.04 4.37
CA LEU A 158 -32.37 -9.15 4.71
C LEU A 158 -32.48 -9.40 6.21
N ASP A 159 -31.37 -9.33 6.92
CA ASP A 159 -31.24 -9.78 8.29
C ASP A 159 -30.92 -8.65 9.29
N GLY A 160 -30.72 -7.41 8.80
CA GLY A 160 -30.39 -6.27 9.62
C GLY A 160 -28.95 -6.30 10.20
N GLU A 161 -28.04 -7.07 9.59
CA GLU A 161 -26.63 -7.04 10.00
C GLU A 161 -26.01 -5.64 9.78
N PRO A 162 -25.07 -5.22 10.67
CA PRO A 162 -24.37 -3.97 10.44
C PRO A 162 -23.49 -4.05 9.18
N LEU A 163 -23.43 -2.96 8.42
CA LEU A 163 -22.52 -2.86 7.29
C LEU A 163 -21.06 -2.89 7.79
N LYS A 164 -20.21 -3.70 7.16
CA LYS A 164 -18.77 -3.75 7.43
C LYS A 164 -18.04 -2.53 6.88
N VAL A 165 -18.58 -1.95 5.82
CA VAL A 165 -18.06 -0.73 5.18
C VAL A 165 -19.22 0.25 5.04
N PRO A 166 -19.48 1.07 6.05
CA PRO A 166 -20.50 2.12 5.97
C PRO A 166 -20.00 3.26 5.08
N GLY A 167 -20.91 3.88 4.31
CA GLY A 167 -20.56 4.97 3.40
C GLY A 167 -20.16 6.29 4.07
N ALA A 168 -20.04 6.31 5.40
CA ALA A 168 -19.65 7.48 6.18
C ALA A 168 -18.18 7.47 6.65
N GLU A 169 -17.40 6.47 6.23
CA GLU A 169 -15.96 6.39 6.52
C GLU A 169 -15.12 7.14 5.50
#